data_2f6a50418b86f424a7e42a4508f66e75
#
_entry.id   2f6a50418b86f424a7e42a4508f66e75
#
_cell.length_a   1.000
_cell.length_b   1.000
_cell.length_c   1.000
_cell.angle_alpha   90.00
_cell.angle_beta   90.00
_cell.angle_gamma   90.00
#
_symmetry.space_group_name_H-M   'P 1'
#
loop_
_entity.id
_entity.type
_entity.pdbx_description
1 polymer ?
#
loop_
_entity_poly.entity_id
_entity_poly.type
_entity_poly.pdbx_seq_one_letter_code
_entity_poly.pdbx_strand_id
1 'polypeptide(L)'
;VRSSAERVPVAPFPAVLDRLRAAYGVRPHRVLAPLDELILTVLSQNTSDINCERAYAAMRERYPRWQDVLGAPPAQLVAVLRPGGLANQKAPRIQAILAELDETPAGLDLGWLAELEPEAAMAFLMALPGVGAKTASCVLLFSLGMPVMPVDTHIHRIALRLGLIGPRVGADAAHPLLTAITPPDRMLEGH
;
A
#
# COMPACT_ATOMS: atom_id res chain seq x y z
N VAL A 1 28.74 30.81 21.68
CA VAL A 1 29.28 29.49 21.36
C VAL A 1 28.12 28.50 21.39
N ARG A 2 27.53 28.18 20.23
CA ARG A 2 26.47 27.16 20.13
C ARG A 2 27.17 25.82 19.95
N SER A 3 27.04 24.95 20.94
CA SER A 3 27.46 23.56 20.92
C SER A 3 27.03 22.89 19.64
N SER A 4 27.98 22.38 18.86
CA SER A 4 27.75 21.43 17.78
C SER A 4 27.15 20.18 18.44
N ALA A 5 25.83 20.01 18.35
CA ALA A 5 25.23 18.76 18.70
C ALA A 5 25.89 17.69 17.81
N GLU A 6 26.71 16.83 18.40
CA GLU A 6 27.26 15.64 17.77
C GLU A 6 26.09 14.90 17.15
N ARG A 7 26.06 14.86 15.80
CA ARG A 7 25.10 13.99 15.10
C ARG A 7 25.51 12.56 15.41
N VAL A 8 24.73 11.90 16.24
CA VAL A 8 24.85 10.45 16.41
C VAL A 8 24.86 9.85 15.01
N PRO A 9 25.87 9.05 14.64
CA PRO A 9 25.90 8.42 13.33
C PRO A 9 24.61 7.61 13.15
N VAL A 10 23.83 7.93 12.11
CA VAL A 10 22.64 7.17 11.79
C VAL A 10 23.09 5.78 11.37
N ALA A 11 22.63 4.75 12.09
CA ALA A 11 22.93 3.36 11.70
C ALA A 11 22.42 3.13 10.27
N PRO A 12 23.20 2.46 9.40
CA PRO A 12 22.72 2.10 8.07
C PRO A 12 21.36 1.37 8.19
N PHE A 13 20.43 1.64 7.27
CA PHE A 13 19.10 1.06 7.37
C PHE A 13 19.11 -0.49 7.47
N PRO A 14 19.99 -1.24 6.78
CA PRO A 14 20.14 -2.68 6.99
C PRO A 14 20.39 -3.07 8.45
N ALA A 15 21.20 -2.32 9.19
CA ALA A 15 21.47 -2.60 10.60
C ALA A 15 20.23 -2.32 11.49
N VAL A 16 19.36 -1.38 11.10
CA VAL A 16 18.06 -1.17 11.75
C VAL A 16 17.17 -2.38 11.52
N LEU A 17 17.09 -2.90 10.28
CA LEU A 17 16.33 -4.10 9.95
C LEU A 17 16.83 -5.33 10.72
N ASP A 18 18.14 -5.50 10.90
CA ASP A 18 18.71 -6.59 11.70
C ASP A 18 18.23 -6.55 13.15
N ARG A 19 18.18 -5.36 13.73
CA ARG A 19 17.66 -5.17 15.10
C ARG A 19 16.16 -5.43 15.18
N LEU A 20 15.38 -4.99 14.18
CA LEU A 20 13.94 -5.27 14.12
C LEU A 20 13.69 -6.76 13.99
N ARG A 21 14.41 -7.46 13.11
CA ARG A 21 14.34 -8.91 12.96
C ARG A 21 14.69 -9.65 14.27
N ALA A 22 15.73 -9.22 14.96
CA ALA A 22 16.12 -9.82 16.24
C ALA A 22 15.09 -9.60 17.34
N ALA A 23 14.41 -8.45 17.36
CA ALA A 23 13.43 -8.10 18.39
C ALA A 23 12.03 -8.69 18.14
N TYR A 24 11.60 -8.77 16.88
CA TYR A 24 10.21 -9.07 16.51
C TYR A 24 10.05 -10.31 15.63
N GLY A 25 11.14 -10.89 15.14
CA GLY A 25 11.13 -11.96 14.14
C GLY A 25 10.71 -11.48 12.75
N VAL A 26 10.54 -12.44 11.84
CA VAL A 26 9.95 -12.18 10.50
C VAL A 26 8.49 -12.59 10.55
N ARG A 27 7.61 -11.67 10.23
CA ARG A 27 6.16 -11.96 10.16
C ARG A 27 5.83 -12.60 8.83
N PRO A 28 5.02 -13.69 8.82
CA PRO A 28 4.52 -14.24 7.57
C PRO A 28 3.65 -13.20 6.87
N HIS A 29 3.86 -13.06 5.57
CA HIS A 29 3.06 -12.21 4.72
C HIS A 29 2.12 -13.07 3.86
N ARG A 30 0.83 -12.66 3.80
CA ARG A 30 -0.15 -13.31 2.93
C ARG A 30 -0.12 -12.60 1.57
N VAL A 31 0.24 -13.34 0.53
CA VAL A 31 0.18 -12.82 -0.84
C VAL A 31 -1.26 -12.91 -1.35
N LEU A 32 -1.82 -11.78 -1.75
CA LEU A 32 -3.11 -11.66 -2.43
C LEU A 32 -2.91 -11.44 -3.93
N ALA A 33 -3.95 -11.70 -4.74
CA ALA A 33 -3.95 -11.24 -6.11
C ALA A 33 -3.86 -9.68 -6.15
N PRO A 34 -3.19 -9.08 -7.15
CA PRO A 34 -2.93 -7.63 -7.12
C PRO A 34 -4.18 -6.76 -7.03
N LEU A 35 -5.29 -7.15 -7.68
CA LEU A 35 -6.55 -6.42 -7.56
C LEU A 35 -7.18 -6.56 -6.17
N ASP A 36 -7.08 -7.74 -5.55
CA ASP A 36 -7.54 -7.95 -4.18
C ASP A 36 -6.75 -7.08 -3.20
N GLU A 37 -5.42 -7.00 -3.34
CA GLU A 37 -4.56 -6.14 -2.54
C GLU A 37 -4.88 -4.65 -2.74
N LEU A 38 -5.10 -4.23 -3.99
CA LEU A 38 -5.48 -2.86 -4.32
C LEU A 38 -6.76 -2.45 -3.58
N ILE A 39 -7.80 -3.25 -3.70
CA ILE A 39 -9.10 -2.93 -3.09
C ILE A 39 -9.03 -3.03 -1.56
N LEU A 40 -8.31 -4.02 -1.02
CA LEU A 40 -8.08 -4.15 0.42
C LEU A 40 -7.34 -2.91 0.96
N THR A 41 -6.31 -2.45 0.25
CA THR A 41 -5.57 -1.23 0.63
C THR A 41 -6.44 0.03 0.55
N VAL A 42 -7.33 0.15 -0.42
CA VAL A 42 -8.33 1.24 -0.45
C VAL A 42 -9.27 1.16 0.75
N LEU A 43 -9.72 -0.04 1.11
CA LEU A 43 -10.59 -0.24 2.26
C LEU A 43 -9.89 0.04 3.59
N SER A 44 -8.58 -0.19 3.70
CA SER A 44 -7.81 0.05 4.92
C SER A 44 -7.61 1.53 5.25
N GLN A 45 -7.84 2.44 4.30
CA GLN A 45 -7.68 3.87 4.53
C GLN A 45 -8.59 4.37 5.65
N ASN A 46 -8.01 5.03 6.67
CA ASN A 46 -8.73 5.62 7.81
C ASN A 46 -9.67 4.66 8.54
N THR A 47 -9.25 3.42 8.73
CA THR A 47 -9.98 2.41 9.51
C THR A 47 -9.01 1.45 10.20
N SER A 48 -9.51 0.64 11.14
CA SER A 48 -8.72 -0.43 11.75
C SER A 48 -8.68 -1.66 10.84
N ASP A 49 -7.63 -2.48 10.98
CA ASP A 49 -7.46 -3.72 10.21
C ASP A 49 -8.67 -4.65 10.37
N ILE A 50 -9.19 -4.80 11.59
CA ILE A 50 -10.36 -5.64 11.88
C ILE A 50 -11.59 -5.17 11.09
N ASN A 51 -11.83 -3.87 11.04
CA ASN A 51 -12.97 -3.33 10.30
C ASN A 51 -12.77 -3.39 8.79
N CYS A 52 -11.53 -3.21 8.34
CA CYS A 52 -11.15 -3.38 6.94
C CYS A 52 -11.41 -4.82 6.48
N GLU A 53 -10.91 -5.81 7.21
CA GLU A 53 -11.11 -7.23 6.90
C GLU A 53 -12.59 -7.63 6.91
N ARG A 54 -13.37 -7.15 7.89
CA ARG A 54 -14.82 -7.39 7.93
C ARG A 54 -15.53 -6.84 6.71
N ALA A 55 -15.22 -5.60 6.31
CA ALA A 55 -15.83 -4.99 5.14
C ALA A 55 -15.43 -5.73 3.85
N TYR A 56 -14.16 -6.11 3.73
CA TYR A 56 -13.65 -6.87 2.60
C TYR A 56 -14.33 -8.24 2.52
N ALA A 57 -14.39 -8.99 3.61
CA ALA A 57 -15.03 -10.31 3.67
C ALA A 57 -16.52 -10.23 3.30
N ALA A 58 -17.26 -9.27 3.87
CA ALA A 58 -18.67 -9.05 3.55
C ALA A 58 -18.89 -8.70 2.08
N MET A 59 -18.00 -7.89 1.51
CA MET A 59 -18.05 -7.55 0.07
C MET A 59 -17.81 -8.78 -0.80
N ARG A 60 -16.78 -9.59 -0.50
CA ARG A 60 -16.45 -10.78 -1.29
C ARG A 60 -17.48 -11.91 -1.12
N GLU A 61 -18.11 -12.02 0.03
CA GLU A 61 -19.25 -12.94 0.26
C GLU A 61 -20.45 -12.55 -0.58
N ARG A 62 -20.79 -11.25 -0.60
CA ARG A 62 -21.96 -10.73 -1.33
C ARG A 62 -21.72 -10.67 -2.83
N TYR A 63 -20.48 -10.37 -3.24
CA TYR A 63 -20.05 -10.15 -4.62
C TYR A 63 -18.78 -10.98 -4.89
N PRO A 64 -18.91 -12.27 -5.24
CA PRO A 64 -17.76 -13.17 -5.43
C PRO A 64 -16.81 -12.76 -6.56
N ARG A 65 -17.34 -12.16 -7.64
CA ARG A 65 -16.54 -11.67 -8.77
C ARG A 65 -16.42 -10.16 -8.75
N TRP A 66 -15.34 -9.63 -9.26
CA TRP A 66 -15.12 -8.19 -9.34
C TRP A 66 -16.12 -7.48 -10.25
N GLN A 67 -16.58 -8.15 -11.33
CA GLN A 67 -17.66 -7.69 -12.19
C GLN A 67 -18.98 -7.48 -11.41
N ASP A 68 -19.23 -8.32 -10.42
CA ASP A 68 -20.43 -8.19 -9.57
C ASP A 68 -20.32 -6.96 -8.67
N VAL A 69 -19.10 -6.60 -8.19
CA VAL A 69 -18.84 -5.37 -7.45
C VAL A 69 -19.01 -4.15 -8.36
N LEU A 70 -18.46 -4.20 -9.57
CA LEU A 70 -18.59 -3.15 -10.58
C LEU A 70 -20.06 -2.87 -10.92
N GLY A 71 -20.86 -3.92 -11.16
CA GLY A 71 -22.28 -3.82 -11.47
C GLY A 71 -23.21 -3.61 -10.27
N ALA A 72 -22.69 -3.59 -9.03
CA ALA A 72 -23.51 -3.48 -7.84
C ALA A 72 -24.21 -2.11 -7.75
N PRO A 73 -25.51 -2.07 -7.36
CA PRO A 73 -26.15 -0.79 -7.06
C PRO A 73 -25.36 -0.02 -5.98
N PRO A 74 -25.00 1.26 -6.20
CA PRO A 74 -24.12 2.02 -5.28
C PRO A 74 -24.58 1.98 -3.82
N ALA A 75 -25.89 2.12 -3.58
CA ALA A 75 -26.45 2.09 -2.22
C ALA A 75 -26.24 0.73 -1.51
N GLN A 76 -26.29 -0.37 -2.28
CA GLN A 76 -26.05 -1.71 -1.73
C GLN A 76 -24.58 -1.92 -1.42
N LEU A 77 -23.67 -1.51 -2.28
CA LEU A 77 -22.24 -1.59 -2.03
C LEU A 77 -21.85 -0.76 -0.81
N VAL A 78 -22.38 0.47 -0.70
CA VAL A 78 -22.19 1.33 0.50
C VAL A 78 -22.69 0.59 1.78
N ALA A 79 -23.85 -0.05 1.73
CA ALA A 79 -24.39 -0.77 2.88
C ALA A 79 -23.46 -1.93 3.32
N VAL A 80 -22.95 -2.69 2.38
CA VAL A 80 -22.01 -3.81 2.61
C VAL A 80 -20.69 -3.32 3.19
N LEU A 81 -20.16 -2.19 2.69
CA LEU A 81 -18.87 -1.63 3.14
C LEU A 81 -18.95 -0.81 4.43
N ARG A 82 -20.14 -0.57 4.98
CA ARG A 82 -20.34 0.26 6.18
C ARG A 82 -19.45 -0.11 7.38
N PRO A 83 -19.18 -1.40 7.68
CA PRO A 83 -18.30 -1.79 8.77
C PRO A 83 -16.86 -1.26 8.64
N GLY A 84 -16.39 -1.03 7.40
CA GLY A 84 -15.05 -0.51 7.09
C GLY A 84 -14.89 1.01 7.25
N GLY A 85 -15.94 1.73 7.63
CA GLY A 85 -15.92 3.19 7.72
C GLY A 85 -15.80 3.88 6.35
N LEU A 86 -16.19 5.15 6.28
CA LEU A 86 -16.14 5.96 5.06
C LEU A 86 -16.75 5.29 3.81
N ALA A 87 -17.75 4.43 4.00
CA ALA A 87 -18.35 3.62 2.93
C ALA A 87 -18.89 4.47 1.76
N ASN A 88 -19.46 5.64 2.04
CA ASN A 88 -19.94 6.58 1.02
C ASN A 88 -18.82 7.14 0.11
N GLN A 89 -17.57 7.12 0.56
CA GLN A 89 -16.41 7.55 -0.22
C GLN A 89 -15.70 6.35 -0.86
N LYS A 90 -15.58 5.24 -0.13
CA LYS A 90 -14.85 4.05 -0.58
C LYS A 90 -15.61 3.29 -1.69
N ALA A 91 -16.93 3.11 -1.56
CA ALA A 91 -17.72 2.39 -2.54
C ALA A 91 -17.63 2.99 -3.96
N PRO A 92 -17.91 4.29 -4.18
CA PRO A 92 -17.79 4.86 -5.51
C PRO A 92 -16.34 4.87 -6.03
N ARG A 93 -15.34 5.01 -5.15
CA ARG A 93 -13.94 4.91 -5.53
C ARG A 93 -13.57 3.51 -6.03
N ILE A 94 -14.00 2.47 -5.33
CA ILE A 94 -13.79 1.07 -5.75
C ILE A 94 -14.44 0.84 -7.11
N GLN A 95 -15.68 1.25 -7.30
CA GLN A 95 -16.36 1.11 -8.59
C GLN A 95 -15.67 1.89 -9.71
N ALA A 96 -15.16 3.10 -9.43
CA ALA A 96 -14.42 3.88 -10.40
C ALA A 96 -13.09 3.20 -10.80
N ILE A 97 -12.36 2.64 -9.83
CA ILE A 97 -11.14 1.85 -10.11
C ILE A 97 -11.47 0.65 -10.99
N LEU A 98 -12.51 -0.11 -10.64
CA LEU A 98 -12.90 -1.30 -11.41
C LEU A 98 -13.37 -0.92 -12.81
N ALA A 99 -14.08 0.18 -13.00
CA ALA A 99 -14.50 0.68 -14.29
C ALA A 99 -13.32 1.04 -15.20
N GLU A 100 -12.34 1.80 -14.68
CA GLU A 100 -11.12 2.14 -15.43
C GLU A 100 -10.32 0.89 -15.83
N LEU A 101 -10.24 -0.09 -14.93
CA LEU A 101 -9.54 -1.33 -15.23
C LEU A 101 -10.27 -2.17 -16.28
N ASP A 102 -11.60 -2.26 -16.21
CA ASP A 102 -12.42 -3.05 -17.14
C ASP A 102 -12.32 -2.55 -18.59
N GLU A 103 -12.04 -1.25 -18.76
CA GLU A 103 -11.77 -0.64 -20.08
C GLU A 103 -10.37 -0.97 -20.64
N THR A 104 -9.48 -1.54 -19.85
CA THR A 104 -8.14 -1.94 -20.32
C THR A 104 -8.19 -3.28 -21.05
N PRO A 105 -7.24 -3.57 -21.96
CA PRO A 105 -7.18 -4.87 -22.63
C PRO A 105 -7.05 -6.08 -21.70
N ALA A 106 -6.48 -5.89 -20.51
CA ALA A 106 -6.33 -6.93 -19.49
C ALA A 106 -7.57 -7.04 -18.58
N GLY A 107 -8.50 -6.09 -18.65
CA GLY A 107 -9.68 -6.06 -17.79
C GLY A 107 -9.31 -5.97 -16.32
N LEU A 108 -10.01 -6.74 -15.51
CA LEU A 108 -9.82 -6.75 -14.05
C LEU A 108 -8.64 -7.63 -13.57
N ASP A 109 -7.74 -8.00 -14.46
CA ASP A 109 -6.48 -8.67 -14.11
C ASP A 109 -5.32 -7.68 -14.07
N LEU A 110 -4.63 -7.62 -12.94
CA LEU A 110 -3.43 -6.80 -12.75
C LEU A 110 -2.14 -7.64 -12.69
N GLY A 111 -2.20 -8.94 -12.95
CA GLY A 111 -1.04 -9.83 -12.90
C GLY A 111 0.06 -9.46 -13.88
N TRP A 112 -0.33 -8.91 -15.05
CA TRP A 112 0.60 -8.45 -16.09
C TRP A 112 1.55 -7.33 -15.63
N LEU A 113 1.21 -6.60 -14.57
CA LEU A 113 2.10 -5.59 -13.99
C LEU A 113 3.45 -6.19 -13.54
N ALA A 114 3.49 -7.51 -13.25
CA ALA A 114 4.73 -8.20 -12.89
C ALA A 114 5.76 -8.22 -14.03
N GLU A 115 5.34 -7.99 -15.26
CA GLU A 115 6.20 -7.95 -16.45
C GLU A 115 6.79 -6.54 -16.70
N LEU A 116 6.36 -5.54 -15.95
CA LEU A 116 6.82 -4.17 -16.07
C LEU A 116 7.96 -3.87 -15.09
N GLU A 117 8.75 -2.85 -15.46
CA GLU A 117 9.64 -2.21 -14.48
C GLU A 117 8.81 -1.52 -13.37
N PRO A 118 9.32 -1.47 -12.13
CA PRO A 118 8.57 -0.95 -10.98
C PRO A 118 8.03 0.48 -11.19
N GLU A 119 8.78 1.34 -11.87
CA GLU A 119 8.38 2.72 -12.15
C GLU A 119 7.18 2.79 -13.11
N ALA A 120 7.14 1.93 -14.13
CA ALA A 120 6.04 1.86 -15.08
C ALA A 120 4.79 1.30 -14.42
N ALA A 121 4.92 0.23 -13.63
CA ALA A 121 3.82 -0.35 -12.86
C ALA A 121 3.27 0.65 -11.82
N MET A 122 4.15 1.41 -11.16
CA MET A 122 3.78 2.48 -10.23
C MET A 122 2.97 3.56 -10.94
N ALA A 123 3.44 4.04 -12.09
CA ALA A 123 2.78 5.08 -12.87
C ALA A 123 1.37 4.64 -13.30
N PHE A 124 1.22 3.38 -13.77
CA PHE A 124 -0.08 2.81 -14.12
C PHE A 124 -1.05 2.82 -12.93
N LEU A 125 -0.63 2.27 -11.80
CA LEU A 125 -1.49 2.20 -10.62
C LEU A 125 -1.87 3.58 -10.09
N MET A 126 -0.95 4.54 -10.11
CA MET A 126 -1.21 5.91 -9.65
C MET A 126 -2.12 6.70 -10.60
N ALA A 127 -2.32 6.27 -11.84
CA ALA A 127 -3.31 6.86 -12.74
C ALA A 127 -4.75 6.49 -12.36
N LEU A 128 -4.95 5.41 -11.58
CA LEU A 128 -6.28 4.99 -11.14
C LEU A 128 -6.89 5.95 -10.11
N PRO A 129 -8.23 6.12 -10.11
CA PRO A 129 -8.92 7.08 -9.23
C PRO A 129 -8.62 6.90 -7.75
N GLY A 130 -7.95 7.89 -7.13
CA GLY A 130 -7.67 7.91 -5.70
C GLY A 130 -6.61 6.90 -5.23
N VAL A 131 -5.81 6.38 -6.16
CA VAL A 131 -4.62 5.58 -5.87
C VAL A 131 -3.41 6.49 -5.80
N GLY A 132 -2.80 6.59 -4.62
CA GLY A 132 -1.56 7.34 -4.39
C GLY A 132 -0.35 6.42 -4.30
N ALA A 133 0.83 7.03 -4.14
CA ALA A 133 2.10 6.31 -4.06
C ALA A 133 2.10 5.18 -3.02
N LYS A 134 1.55 5.42 -1.82
CA LYS A 134 1.44 4.38 -0.77
C LYS A 134 0.61 3.18 -1.23
N THR A 135 -0.57 3.41 -1.80
CA THR A 135 -1.47 2.34 -2.25
C THR A 135 -0.84 1.54 -3.39
N ALA A 136 -0.26 2.23 -4.39
CA ALA A 136 0.44 1.59 -5.49
C ALA A 136 1.63 0.74 -4.99
N SER A 137 2.47 1.29 -4.11
CA SER A 137 3.62 0.55 -3.53
C SER A 137 3.17 -0.69 -2.75
N CYS A 138 2.04 -0.65 -2.05
CA CYS A 138 1.50 -1.83 -1.36
C CYS A 138 1.19 -2.96 -2.35
N VAL A 139 0.50 -2.65 -3.46
CA VAL A 139 0.19 -3.66 -4.49
C VAL A 139 1.48 -4.24 -5.08
N LEU A 140 2.43 -3.38 -5.44
CA LEU A 140 3.68 -3.82 -6.07
C LEU A 140 4.52 -4.67 -5.11
N LEU A 141 4.64 -4.28 -3.86
CA LEU A 141 5.42 -5.04 -2.88
C LEU A 141 4.70 -6.32 -2.45
N PHE A 142 3.45 -6.21 -2.00
CA PHE A 142 2.78 -7.31 -1.30
C PHE A 142 2.23 -8.38 -2.23
N SER A 143 1.82 -8.01 -3.44
CA SER A 143 1.29 -8.97 -4.41
C SER A 143 2.30 -9.39 -5.46
N LEU A 144 3.15 -8.48 -5.92
CA LEU A 144 4.06 -8.73 -7.04
C LEU A 144 5.51 -8.89 -6.62
N GLY A 145 5.85 -8.68 -5.34
CA GLY A 145 7.21 -8.82 -4.81
C GLY A 145 8.21 -7.80 -5.38
N MET A 146 7.71 -6.71 -5.96
CA MET A 146 8.58 -5.67 -6.52
C MET A 146 9.30 -4.90 -5.41
N PRO A 147 10.57 -4.51 -5.61
CA PRO A 147 11.39 -3.86 -4.59
C PRO A 147 11.06 -2.38 -4.46
N VAL A 148 9.86 -2.06 -4.01
CA VAL A 148 9.39 -0.70 -3.70
C VAL A 148 8.96 -0.62 -2.24
N MET A 149 9.28 0.50 -1.57
CA MET A 149 8.94 0.69 -0.15
C MET A 149 7.62 1.47 -0.02
N PRO A 150 6.53 0.86 0.46
CA PRO A 150 5.34 1.61 0.84
C PRO A 150 5.65 2.50 2.05
N VAL A 151 5.29 3.78 1.99
CA VAL A 151 5.53 4.71 3.09
C VAL A 151 4.20 5.23 3.62
N ASP A 152 3.79 4.74 4.76
CA ASP A 152 2.67 5.29 5.51
C ASP A 152 3.11 6.36 6.51
N THR A 153 2.18 6.90 7.27
CA THR A 153 2.47 7.92 8.29
C THR A 153 3.38 7.41 9.42
N HIS A 154 3.35 6.10 9.70
CA HIS A 154 4.18 5.48 10.74
C HIS A 154 5.62 5.32 10.26
N ILE A 155 5.81 4.73 9.08
CA ILE A 155 7.13 4.59 8.44
C ILE A 155 7.77 5.95 8.22
N HIS A 156 7.03 6.92 7.68
CA HIS A 156 7.53 8.28 7.47
C HIS A 156 8.03 8.89 8.78
N ARG A 157 7.23 8.81 9.85
CA ARG A 157 7.59 9.34 11.16
C ARG A 157 8.82 8.64 11.76
N ILE A 158 8.92 7.32 11.61
CA ILE A 158 10.07 6.54 12.10
C ILE A 158 11.31 6.90 11.29
N ALA A 159 11.21 6.96 9.97
CA ALA A 159 12.32 7.33 9.09
C ALA A 159 12.89 8.73 9.42
N LEU A 160 12.02 9.71 9.70
CA LEU A 160 12.44 11.03 10.18
C LEU A 160 13.16 10.95 11.53
N ARG A 161 12.65 10.19 12.49
CA ARG A 161 13.23 10.05 13.83
C ARG A 161 14.58 9.35 13.81
N LEU A 162 14.75 8.37 12.93
CA LEU A 162 16.00 7.66 12.73
C LEU A 162 17.00 8.43 11.85
N GLY A 163 16.58 9.56 11.25
CA GLY A 163 17.41 10.34 10.34
C GLY A 163 17.69 9.66 9.00
N LEU A 164 16.89 8.66 8.63
CA LEU A 164 16.99 7.97 7.33
C LEU A 164 16.59 8.89 6.18
N ILE A 165 15.73 9.85 6.45
CA ILE A 165 15.31 10.91 5.52
C ILE A 165 15.45 12.28 6.19
N GLY A 166 15.64 13.31 5.37
CA GLY A 166 15.78 14.69 5.86
C GLY A 166 14.49 15.24 6.47
N PRO A 167 14.57 16.19 7.42
CA PRO A 167 13.41 16.67 8.18
C PRO A 167 12.36 17.43 7.36
N ARG A 168 12.65 17.78 6.11
CA ARG A 168 11.73 18.45 5.18
C ARG A 168 11.19 17.53 4.09
N VAL A 169 11.53 16.24 4.14
CA VAL A 169 11.04 15.24 3.16
C VAL A 169 9.60 14.88 3.54
N GLY A 170 8.65 15.13 2.64
CA GLY A 170 7.26 14.69 2.78
C GLY A 170 7.08 13.19 2.53
N ALA A 171 5.91 12.65 2.86
CA ALA A 171 5.63 11.22 2.75
C ALA A 171 5.80 10.70 1.32
N ASP A 172 5.27 11.40 0.33
CA ASP A 172 5.36 10.97 -1.08
C ASP A 172 6.82 10.95 -1.58
N ALA A 173 7.62 11.97 -1.23
CA ALA A 173 9.03 12.01 -1.57
C ALA A 173 9.89 10.99 -0.81
N ALA A 174 9.37 10.43 0.29
CA ALA A 174 10.07 9.42 1.07
C ALA A 174 10.07 8.03 0.41
N HIS A 175 9.08 7.71 -0.44
CA HIS A 175 8.99 6.42 -1.13
C HIS A 175 10.28 6.07 -1.90
N PRO A 176 10.72 6.85 -2.91
CA PRO A 176 11.94 6.53 -3.66
C PRO A 176 13.20 6.56 -2.78
N LEU A 177 13.26 7.45 -1.78
CA LEU A 177 14.42 7.55 -0.90
C LEU A 177 14.58 6.32 0.00
N LEU A 178 13.50 5.84 0.58
CA LEU A 178 13.52 4.64 1.43
C LEU A 178 13.70 3.37 0.56
N THR A 179 13.11 3.31 -0.62
CA THR A 179 13.36 2.24 -1.59
C THR A 179 14.86 2.12 -1.91
N ALA A 180 15.53 3.24 -2.19
CA ALA A 180 16.94 3.23 -2.57
C ALA A 180 17.91 2.75 -1.46
N ILE A 181 17.56 2.91 -0.19
CA ILE A 181 18.40 2.48 0.95
C ILE A 181 18.01 1.12 1.54
N THR A 182 16.90 0.53 1.06
CA THR A 182 16.43 -0.78 1.52
C THR A 182 16.94 -1.87 0.59
N PRO A 183 17.58 -2.93 1.10
CA PRO A 183 17.94 -4.07 0.25
C PRO A 183 16.68 -4.67 -0.41
N PRO A 184 16.71 -4.98 -1.72
CA PRO A 184 15.54 -5.47 -2.45
C PRO A 184 14.86 -6.70 -1.84
N ASP A 185 15.65 -7.62 -1.31
CA ASP A 185 15.21 -8.85 -0.65
C ASP A 185 14.66 -8.64 0.78
N ARG A 186 14.76 -7.41 1.29
CA ARG A 186 14.34 -7.04 2.64
C ARG A 186 13.24 -5.98 2.71
N MET A 187 12.61 -5.67 1.56
CA MET A 187 11.54 -4.65 1.50
C MET A 187 10.39 -4.95 2.45
N LEU A 188 9.95 -6.20 2.54
CA LEU A 188 8.89 -6.65 3.45
C LEU A 188 9.26 -6.49 4.93
N GLU A 189 10.54 -6.57 5.29
CA GLU A 189 11.00 -6.37 6.66
C GLU A 189 11.02 -4.88 7.05
N GLY A 190 11.19 -4.01 6.06
CA GLY A 190 11.24 -2.56 6.25
C GLY A 190 9.87 -1.92 6.40
N HIS A 191 8.83 -2.60 5.94
CA HIS A 191 7.45 -2.17 6.08
C HIS A 191 6.81 -2.77 7.32
#